data_77dddcbccf85809283d29fe52ffc7a4a
#
_entry.id   77dddcbccf85809283d29fe52ffc7a4a
#
_cell.length_a   1.000
_cell.length_b   1.000
_cell.length_c   1.000
_cell.angle_alpha   90.00
_cell.angle_beta   90.00
_cell.angle_gamma   90.00
#
_symmetry.space_group_name_H-M   'P 1'
#
loop_
_entity.id
_entity.type
_entity.pdbx_description
1 polymer ?
#
loop_
_entity_poly.entity_id
_entity_poly.type
_entity_poly.pdbx_seq_one_letter_code
_entity_poly.pdbx_strand_id
1 'polypeptide(L)'
;MQPTMLVYAVDKLFEALAPLIGFEDLHERALRPGELLHSSVKERQAWADHAESYLDEVRALVQTSLLKAWAAAWATRLGVEDQDVDRIKYGLIDPFFRAFAGWDLSRSLRTMCDFPTYEGDVHSFAERIARDAATKAPHAASVSDLAAWLETYRAKLTAEGRPPSHVAMHMKRANPRFVLRNWITDLVAEQLASSNDTKLLERVRAMCAAPFEAYDAPDDASLCEVGELLQSNTPSCSS
;
A
#
# COMPACT_ATOMS: atom_id res chain seq x y z
N MET A 1 1.48 1.97 -1.64
CA MET A 1 2.40 3.04 -2.09
C MET A 1 3.76 2.41 -2.33
N GLN A 2 4.36 2.62 -3.48
CA GLN A 2 5.69 2.08 -3.78
C GLN A 2 6.74 2.87 -2.97
N PRO A 3 7.76 2.20 -2.39
CA PRO A 3 8.81 2.87 -1.60
C PRO A 3 9.50 4.01 -2.37
N THR A 4 9.67 3.83 -3.68
CA THR A 4 10.29 4.81 -4.59
C THR A 4 9.59 6.17 -4.58
N MET A 5 8.25 6.20 -4.52
CA MET A 5 7.49 7.45 -4.47
C MET A 5 7.67 8.17 -3.13
N LEU A 6 7.80 7.41 -2.04
CA LEU A 6 8.02 7.98 -0.72
C LEU A 6 9.44 8.56 -0.60
N VAL A 7 10.45 7.84 -1.10
CA VAL A 7 11.84 8.32 -1.17
C VAL A 7 11.90 9.58 -2.01
N TYR A 8 11.27 9.60 -3.19
CA TYR A 8 11.22 10.80 -4.03
C TYR A 8 10.58 12.00 -3.31
N ALA A 9 9.47 11.79 -2.60
CA ALA A 9 8.81 12.87 -1.85
C ALA A 9 9.70 13.43 -0.73
N VAL A 10 10.43 12.55 -0.04
CA VAL A 10 11.40 12.95 1.01
C VAL A 10 12.58 13.71 0.40
N ASP A 11 13.11 13.27 -0.75
CA ASP A 11 14.19 13.98 -1.44
C ASP A 11 13.75 15.39 -1.85
N LYS A 12 12.54 15.54 -2.39
CA LYS A 12 11.98 16.87 -2.71
C LYS A 12 11.76 17.75 -1.49
N LEU A 13 11.39 17.17 -0.36
CA LEU A 13 11.30 17.89 0.90
C LEU A 13 12.68 18.40 1.35
N PHE A 14 13.72 17.55 1.27
CA PHE A 14 15.09 17.95 1.62
C PHE A 14 15.64 19.00 0.68
N GLU A 15 15.42 18.90 -0.63
CA GLU A 15 15.78 19.96 -1.58
C GLU A 15 15.14 21.31 -1.20
N ALA A 16 13.87 21.30 -0.77
CA ALA A 16 13.19 22.51 -0.35
C ALA A 16 13.69 23.08 0.98
N LEU A 17 14.13 22.21 1.91
CA LEU A 17 14.61 22.60 3.23
C LEU A 17 16.10 22.93 3.27
N ALA A 18 16.90 22.47 2.31
CA ALA A 18 18.34 22.64 2.28
C ALA A 18 18.81 24.09 2.48
N PRO A 19 18.25 25.12 1.79
CA PRO A 19 18.64 26.50 2.01
C PRO A 19 18.35 27.00 3.44
N LEU A 20 17.28 26.52 4.06
CA LEU A 20 16.90 26.89 5.43
C LEU A 20 17.91 26.32 6.43
N ILE A 21 18.18 25.02 6.32
CA ILE A 21 19.11 24.28 7.17
C ILE A 21 20.52 24.88 7.07
N GLY A 22 21.01 25.09 5.86
CA GLY A 22 22.34 25.65 5.66
C GLY A 22 22.46 27.09 6.11
N PHE A 23 21.40 27.90 6.00
CA PHE A 23 21.39 29.24 6.58
C PHE A 23 21.48 29.19 8.12
N GLU A 24 20.66 28.37 8.77
CA GLU A 24 20.65 28.25 10.23
C GLU A 24 21.99 27.77 10.77
N ASP A 25 22.61 26.80 10.12
CA ASP A 25 23.92 26.29 10.51
C ASP A 25 25.03 27.33 10.32
N LEU A 26 25.04 28.07 9.21
CA LEU A 26 26.03 29.13 8.95
C LEU A 26 25.91 30.35 9.84
N HIS A 27 24.69 30.70 10.27
CA HIS A 27 24.41 31.95 10.96
C HIS A 27 24.00 31.77 12.43
N GLU A 28 23.92 30.53 12.91
CA GLU A 28 23.48 30.14 14.26
C GLU A 28 22.16 30.80 14.69
N ARG A 29 21.29 31.04 13.72
CA ARG A 29 19.96 31.63 13.92
C ARG A 29 18.96 31.21 12.83
N ALA A 30 17.69 31.16 13.18
CA ALA A 30 16.63 30.94 12.21
C ALA A 30 16.49 32.12 11.21
N LEU A 31 16.07 31.78 9.98
CA LEU A 31 15.65 32.76 8.98
C LEU A 31 14.46 33.58 9.48
N ARG A 32 14.51 34.89 9.36
CA ARG A 32 13.37 35.76 9.66
C ARG A 32 12.34 35.70 8.52
N PRO A 33 11.06 35.97 8.83
CA PRO A 33 10.03 36.07 7.80
C PRO A 33 10.46 37.04 6.69
N GLY A 34 10.44 36.56 5.45
CA GLY A 34 10.81 37.35 4.26
C GLY A 34 12.29 37.29 3.86
N GLU A 35 13.24 36.94 4.72
CA GLU A 35 14.67 36.88 4.36
C GLU A 35 14.92 35.93 3.16
N LEU A 36 14.26 34.78 3.13
CA LEU A 36 14.37 33.83 2.01
C LEU A 36 13.89 34.43 0.70
N LEU A 37 12.83 35.27 0.74
CA LEU A 37 12.27 35.91 -0.47
C LEU A 37 13.19 37.02 -0.99
N HIS A 38 13.97 37.67 -0.12
CA HIS A 38 14.88 38.75 -0.47
C HIS A 38 16.29 38.27 -0.78
N SER A 39 16.61 36.98 -0.49
CA SER A 39 17.90 36.38 -0.83
C SER A 39 18.02 36.12 -2.33
N SER A 40 19.21 36.27 -2.87
CA SER A 40 19.51 35.91 -4.25
C SER A 40 19.53 34.40 -4.45
N VAL A 41 19.35 33.94 -5.70
CA VAL A 41 19.48 32.52 -6.05
C VAL A 41 20.87 31.97 -5.67
N LYS A 42 21.93 32.79 -5.80
CA LYS A 42 23.30 32.41 -5.48
C LYS A 42 23.50 32.19 -3.97
N GLU A 43 22.90 33.02 -3.13
CA GLU A 43 22.93 32.87 -1.68
C GLU A 43 22.20 31.63 -1.25
N ARG A 44 20.98 31.41 -1.75
CA ARG A 44 20.21 30.18 -1.45
C ARG A 44 20.93 28.91 -1.88
N GLN A 45 21.60 28.94 -3.03
CA GLN A 45 22.39 27.81 -3.48
C GLN A 45 23.58 27.56 -2.55
N ALA A 46 24.32 28.61 -2.13
CA ALA A 46 25.43 28.46 -1.19
C ALA A 46 24.98 27.90 0.18
N TRP A 47 23.81 28.29 0.67
CA TRP A 47 23.24 27.72 1.87
C TRP A 47 22.85 26.25 1.68
N ALA A 48 22.23 25.90 0.55
CA ALA A 48 21.89 24.51 0.22
C ALA A 48 23.14 23.62 0.11
N ASP A 49 24.19 24.11 -0.60
CA ASP A 49 25.46 23.38 -0.75
C ASP A 49 26.15 23.15 0.63
N HIS A 50 26.00 24.09 1.56
CA HIS A 50 26.53 23.93 2.92
C HIS A 50 25.81 22.83 3.71
N ALA A 51 24.49 22.70 3.52
CA ALA A 51 23.70 21.67 4.19
C ALA A 51 23.87 20.25 3.57
N GLU A 52 24.45 20.12 2.37
CA GLU A 52 24.37 18.88 1.58
C GLU A 52 24.99 17.68 2.29
N SER A 53 26.16 17.82 2.90
CA SER A 53 26.82 16.71 3.61
C SER A 53 25.98 16.16 4.77
N TYR A 54 25.33 17.04 5.53
CA TYR A 54 24.45 16.67 6.62
C TYR A 54 23.15 16.03 6.07
N LEU A 55 22.59 16.59 5.01
CA LEU A 55 21.37 16.06 4.39
C LEU A 55 21.60 14.68 3.76
N ASP A 56 22.79 14.37 3.25
CA ASP A 56 23.13 13.05 2.72
C ASP A 56 23.07 11.97 3.80
N GLU A 57 23.59 12.24 4.99
CA GLU A 57 23.50 11.33 6.13
C GLU A 57 22.04 11.09 6.54
N VAL A 58 21.25 12.16 6.60
CA VAL A 58 19.81 12.08 6.96
C VAL A 58 19.04 11.34 5.87
N ARG A 59 19.30 11.57 4.59
CA ARG A 59 18.70 10.82 3.46
C ARG A 59 18.97 9.33 3.58
N ALA A 60 20.21 8.92 3.82
CA ALA A 60 20.57 7.51 3.99
C ALA A 60 19.84 6.85 5.16
N LEU A 61 19.74 7.56 6.31
CA LEU A 61 19.00 7.10 7.47
C LEU A 61 17.51 6.94 7.19
N VAL A 62 16.91 7.94 6.54
CA VAL A 62 15.49 7.94 6.19
C VAL A 62 15.18 6.83 5.20
N GLN A 63 15.97 6.66 4.13
CA GLN A 63 15.80 5.59 3.15
C GLN A 63 15.85 4.21 3.80
N THR A 64 16.84 3.99 4.68
CA THR A 64 16.96 2.73 5.43
C THR A 64 15.73 2.49 6.32
N SER A 65 15.28 3.52 7.03
CA SER A 65 14.11 3.43 7.91
C SER A 65 12.81 3.18 7.15
N LEU A 66 12.64 3.83 5.99
CA LEU A 66 11.49 3.62 5.11
C LEU A 66 11.45 2.20 4.55
N LEU A 67 12.60 1.66 4.11
CA LEU A 67 12.68 0.28 3.59
C LEU A 67 12.34 -0.73 4.68
N LYS A 68 12.86 -0.54 5.91
CA LYS A 68 12.52 -1.39 7.06
C LYS A 68 11.04 -1.34 7.39
N ALA A 69 10.47 -0.14 7.50
CA ALA A 69 9.05 0.03 7.80
C ALA A 69 8.15 -0.56 6.70
N TRP A 70 8.52 -0.38 5.44
CA TRP A 70 7.82 -0.96 4.29
C TRP A 70 7.87 -2.49 4.31
N ALA A 71 9.05 -3.08 4.50
CA ALA A 71 9.22 -4.54 4.58
C ALA A 71 8.42 -5.13 5.74
N ALA A 72 8.45 -4.50 6.93
CA ALA A 72 7.68 -4.92 8.10
C ALA A 72 6.16 -4.84 7.85
N ALA A 73 5.68 -3.78 7.20
CA ALA A 73 4.27 -3.66 6.85
C ALA A 73 3.82 -4.76 5.88
N TRP A 74 4.65 -5.11 4.89
CA TRP A 74 4.37 -6.22 3.97
C TRP A 74 4.46 -7.58 4.65
N ALA A 75 5.45 -7.81 5.52
CA ALA A 75 5.54 -9.02 6.33
C ALA A 75 4.26 -9.23 7.13
N THR A 76 3.76 -8.19 7.79
CA THR A 76 2.49 -8.21 8.53
C THR A 76 1.30 -8.56 7.63
N ARG A 77 1.20 -7.95 6.45
CA ARG A 77 0.11 -8.22 5.47
C ARG A 77 0.16 -9.64 4.92
N LEU A 78 1.36 -10.19 4.75
CA LEU A 78 1.58 -11.55 4.30
C LEU A 78 1.65 -12.56 5.47
N GLY A 79 1.50 -12.12 6.70
CA GLY A 79 1.49 -12.99 7.87
C GLY A 79 2.83 -13.68 8.16
N VAL A 80 3.97 -13.13 7.72
CA VAL A 80 5.31 -13.68 7.99
C VAL A 80 6.02 -12.90 9.09
N GLU A 81 6.91 -13.57 9.85
CA GLU A 81 7.65 -13.00 10.98
C GLU A 81 9.12 -12.68 10.67
N ASP A 82 9.57 -12.95 9.46
CA ASP A 82 10.93 -12.61 9.04
C ASP A 82 11.16 -11.09 9.17
N GLN A 83 12.31 -10.70 9.72
CA GLN A 83 12.70 -9.30 9.91
C GLN A 83 13.86 -8.87 9.00
N ASP A 84 14.41 -9.79 8.22
CA ASP A 84 15.45 -9.50 7.24
C ASP A 84 14.84 -8.81 6.03
N VAL A 85 15.14 -7.52 5.88
CA VAL A 85 14.55 -6.65 4.85
C VAL A 85 14.83 -7.18 3.44
N ASP A 86 16.05 -7.62 3.16
CA ASP A 86 16.45 -8.08 1.83
C ASP A 86 15.79 -9.42 1.50
N ARG A 87 15.76 -10.34 2.47
CA ARG A 87 15.11 -11.64 2.31
C ARG A 87 13.60 -11.49 2.08
N ILE A 88 12.94 -10.61 2.83
CA ILE A 88 11.52 -10.33 2.63
C ILE A 88 11.30 -9.66 1.27
N LYS A 89 12.07 -8.62 0.96
CA LYS A 89 11.91 -7.87 -0.27
C LYS A 89 12.13 -8.76 -1.50
N TYR A 90 13.31 -9.33 -1.63
CA TYR A 90 13.70 -10.06 -2.84
C TYR A 90 13.15 -11.49 -2.89
N GLY A 91 12.99 -12.14 -1.73
CA GLY A 91 12.50 -13.51 -1.65
C GLY A 91 10.98 -13.65 -1.65
N LEU A 92 10.23 -12.61 -1.24
CA LEU A 92 8.80 -12.70 -1.08
C LEU A 92 8.02 -11.58 -1.78
N ILE A 93 8.35 -10.29 -1.51
CA ILE A 93 7.53 -9.17 -1.95
C ILE A 93 7.70 -8.89 -3.44
N ASP A 94 8.92 -8.81 -3.95
CA ASP A 94 9.16 -8.57 -5.38
C ASP A 94 8.60 -9.72 -6.26
N PRO A 95 8.75 -11.01 -5.89
CA PRO A 95 8.04 -12.09 -6.55
C PRO A 95 6.52 -11.99 -6.44
N PHE A 96 5.98 -11.56 -5.28
CA PHE A 96 4.55 -11.31 -5.10
C PHE A 96 4.03 -10.29 -6.12
N PHE A 97 4.67 -9.13 -6.23
CA PHE A 97 4.22 -8.11 -7.19
C PHE A 97 4.25 -8.58 -8.63
N ARG A 98 5.19 -9.47 -9.00
CA ARG A 98 5.20 -10.09 -10.34
C ARG A 98 4.04 -11.06 -10.52
N ALA A 99 3.81 -11.93 -9.54
CA ALA A 99 2.76 -12.94 -9.61
C ALA A 99 1.34 -12.34 -9.55
N PHE A 100 1.18 -11.19 -8.87
CA PHE A 100 -0.11 -10.51 -8.71
C PHE A 100 -0.30 -9.31 -9.65
N ALA A 101 0.56 -9.11 -10.63
CA ALA A 101 0.45 -8.01 -11.58
C ALA A 101 -0.86 -8.12 -12.39
N GLY A 102 -1.67 -7.04 -12.35
CA GLY A 102 -2.97 -6.99 -13.04
C GLY A 102 -4.17 -7.48 -12.24
N TRP A 103 -3.97 -8.07 -11.05
CA TRP A 103 -5.04 -8.41 -10.12
C TRP A 103 -5.31 -7.25 -9.14
N ASP A 104 -6.54 -7.15 -8.63
CA ASP A 104 -6.82 -6.19 -7.55
C ASP A 104 -6.06 -6.57 -6.28
N LEU A 105 -5.13 -5.72 -5.88
CA LEU A 105 -4.21 -5.99 -4.78
C LEU A 105 -4.91 -6.20 -3.44
N SER A 106 -5.87 -5.32 -3.12
CA SER A 106 -6.57 -5.37 -1.84
C SER A 106 -7.43 -6.63 -1.73
N ARG A 107 -8.13 -6.97 -2.81
CA ARG A 107 -8.94 -8.18 -2.87
C ARG A 107 -8.07 -9.44 -2.83
N SER A 108 -6.98 -9.47 -3.58
CA SER A 108 -6.01 -10.57 -3.57
C SER A 108 -5.48 -10.83 -2.16
N LEU A 109 -5.01 -9.79 -1.47
CA LEU A 109 -4.50 -9.90 -0.10
C LEU A 109 -5.57 -10.36 0.90
N ARG A 110 -6.83 -9.91 0.72
CA ARG A 110 -7.92 -10.38 1.57
C ARG A 110 -8.26 -11.85 1.33
N THR A 111 -8.35 -12.30 0.07
CA THR A 111 -8.53 -13.71 -0.27
C THR A 111 -7.37 -14.55 0.26
N MET A 112 -6.13 -14.06 0.17
CA MET A 112 -4.95 -14.74 0.71
C MET A 112 -4.98 -14.95 2.23
N CYS A 113 -5.77 -14.20 2.99
CA CYS A 113 -5.92 -14.44 4.43
C CYS A 113 -6.47 -15.83 4.78
N ASP A 114 -7.12 -16.50 3.85
CA ASP A 114 -7.61 -17.87 4.03
C ASP A 114 -6.58 -18.93 3.65
N PHE A 115 -5.52 -18.57 2.92
CA PHE A 115 -4.52 -19.51 2.42
C PHE A 115 -3.79 -20.29 3.51
N PRO A 116 -3.39 -19.71 4.65
CA PRO A 116 -2.70 -20.47 5.70
C PRO A 116 -3.47 -21.69 6.22
N THR A 117 -4.82 -21.60 6.22
CA THR A 117 -5.70 -22.70 6.67
C THR A 117 -6.23 -23.56 5.52
N TYR A 118 -5.83 -23.27 4.29
CA TYR A 118 -6.30 -23.98 3.10
C TYR A 118 -5.48 -25.25 2.87
N GLU A 119 -6.13 -26.41 2.96
CA GLU A 119 -5.51 -27.74 2.80
C GLU A 119 -5.58 -28.29 1.36
N GLY A 120 -6.26 -27.58 0.46
CA GLY A 120 -6.44 -28.01 -0.92
C GLY A 120 -5.24 -27.72 -1.82
N ASP A 121 -5.41 -28.05 -3.09
CA ASP A 121 -4.44 -27.80 -4.15
C ASP A 121 -4.16 -26.29 -4.34
N VAL A 122 -2.89 -25.94 -4.47
CA VAL A 122 -2.44 -24.54 -4.60
C VAL A 122 -2.95 -23.91 -5.91
N HIS A 123 -3.03 -24.67 -6.98
CA HIS A 123 -3.53 -24.16 -8.25
C HIS A 123 -5.02 -23.76 -8.15
N SER A 124 -5.83 -24.58 -7.49
CA SER A 124 -7.24 -24.26 -7.21
C SER A 124 -7.39 -23.00 -6.36
N PHE A 125 -6.45 -22.75 -5.41
CA PHE A 125 -6.46 -21.51 -4.65
C PHE A 125 -6.04 -20.30 -5.51
N ALA A 126 -5.08 -20.47 -6.41
CA ALA A 126 -4.69 -19.44 -7.38
C ALA A 126 -5.86 -19.05 -8.31
N GLU A 127 -6.63 -20.04 -8.79
CA GLU A 127 -7.86 -19.81 -9.55
C GLU A 127 -8.91 -19.02 -8.73
N ARG A 128 -9.04 -19.33 -7.43
CA ARG A 128 -9.91 -18.57 -6.50
C ARG A 128 -9.48 -17.10 -6.44
N ILE A 129 -8.18 -16.81 -6.23
CA ILE A 129 -7.67 -15.44 -6.23
C ILE A 129 -7.97 -14.77 -7.58
N ALA A 130 -7.68 -15.45 -8.69
CA ALA A 130 -7.91 -14.93 -10.03
C ALA A 130 -9.36 -14.53 -10.25
N ARG A 131 -10.32 -15.36 -9.81
CA ARG A 131 -11.75 -15.07 -9.89
C ARG A 131 -12.16 -13.92 -8.99
N ASP A 132 -11.69 -13.91 -7.72
CA ASP A 132 -12.11 -12.94 -6.70
C ASP A 132 -11.51 -11.55 -6.94
N ALA A 133 -10.32 -11.49 -7.51
CA ALA A 133 -9.55 -10.25 -7.71
C ALA A 133 -9.41 -9.83 -9.18
N ALA A 134 -10.17 -10.47 -10.09
CA ALA A 134 -10.14 -10.13 -11.52
C ALA A 134 -10.47 -8.64 -11.74
N THR A 135 -9.67 -8.01 -12.60
CA THR A 135 -9.93 -6.67 -13.12
C THR A 135 -10.21 -6.76 -14.64
N LYS A 136 -10.76 -5.70 -15.23
CA LYS A 136 -10.95 -5.65 -16.70
C LYS A 136 -9.65 -5.41 -17.48
N ALA A 137 -8.55 -5.09 -16.79
CA ALA A 137 -7.25 -4.90 -17.42
C ALA A 137 -6.66 -6.25 -17.88
N PRO A 138 -5.95 -6.32 -19.01
CA PRO A 138 -5.24 -7.50 -19.38
C PRO A 138 -4.20 -7.85 -18.31
N HIS A 139 -4.17 -9.12 -17.90
CA HIS A 139 -3.26 -9.57 -16.85
C HIS A 139 -1.86 -9.83 -17.42
N ALA A 140 -0.84 -9.27 -16.75
CA ALA A 140 0.55 -9.58 -17.05
C ALA A 140 0.97 -10.93 -16.44
N ALA A 141 0.36 -11.33 -15.31
CA ALA A 141 0.63 -12.59 -14.63
C ALA A 141 -0.45 -13.63 -14.93
N SER A 142 -0.07 -14.89 -14.88
CA SER A 142 -0.95 -16.04 -15.10
C SER A 142 -1.33 -16.70 -13.77
N VAL A 143 -2.39 -17.53 -13.78
CA VAL A 143 -2.75 -18.38 -12.64
C VAL A 143 -1.60 -19.33 -12.26
N SER A 144 -0.81 -19.78 -13.25
CA SER A 144 0.38 -20.61 -12.99
C SER A 144 1.46 -19.87 -12.21
N ASP A 145 1.69 -18.56 -12.52
CA ASP A 145 2.65 -17.74 -11.79
C ASP A 145 2.18 -17.49 -10.34
N LEU A 146 0.86 -17.28 -10.16
CA LEU A 146 0.26 -17.20 -8.83
C LEU A 146 0.48 -18.52 -8.05
N ALA A 147 0.21 -19.66 -8.66
CA ALA A 147 0.38 -20.97 -8.03
C ALA A 147 1.85 -21.22 -7.64
N ALA A 148 2.80 -20.93 -8.53
CA ALA A 148 4.22 -21.08 -8.23
C ALA A 148 4.68 -20.18 -7.05
N TRP A 149 4.19 -18.95 -6.97
CA TRP A 149 4.46 -18.07 -5.86
C TRP A 149 3.83 -18.60 -4.57
N LEU A 150 2.59 -19.07 -4.61
CA LEU A 150 1.87 -19.63 -3.46
C LEU A 150 2.56 -20.88 -2.89
N GLU A 151 3.18 -21.72 -3.73
CA GLU A 151 3.99 -22.86 -3.27
C GLU A 151 5.19 -22.39 -2.43
N THR A 152 5.92 -21.40 -2.94
CA THR A 152 7.05 -20.79 -2.22
C THR A 152 6.60 -20.18 -0.90
N TYR A 153 5.46 -19.48 -0.91
CA TYR A 153 4.88 -18.86 0.27
C TYR A 153 4.39 -19.88 1.28
N ARG A 154 3.76 -21.01 0.85
CA ARG A 154 3.36 -22.13 1.71
C ARG A 154 4.58 -22.73 2.41
N ALA A 155 5.66 -22.97 1.69
CA ALA A 155 6.91 -23.50 2.26
C ALA A 155 7.47 -22.57 3.34
N LYS A 156 7.42 -21.24 3.13
CA LYS A 156 7.86 -20.25 4.11
C LYS A 156 6.99 -20.28 5.37
N LEU A 157 5.67 -20.26 5.25
CA LEU A 157 4.75 -20.33 6.40
C LEU A 157 4.96 -21.62 7.21
N THR A 158 5.18 -22.74 6.51
CA THR A 158 5.46 -24.03 7.14
C THR A 158 6.78 -24.00 7.91
N ALA A 159 7.83 -23.40 7.36
CA ALA A 159 9.13 -23.26 8.01
C ALA A 159 9.08 -22.38 9.27
N GLU A 160 8.17 -21.41 9.34
CA GLU A 160 7.94 -20.60 10.54
C GLU A 160 7.23 -21.37 11.68
N GLY A 161 6.54 -22.47 11.37
CA GLY A 161 5.94 -23.38 12.35
C GLY A 161 4.80 -22.80 13.19
N ARG A 162 4.23 -21.68 12.78
CA ARG A 162 3.11 -21.04 13.50
C ARG A 162 1.78 -21.70 13.18
N PRO A 163 0.81 -21.72 14.14
CA PRO A 163 -0.52 -22.23 13.88
C PRO A 163 -1.18 -21.49 12.70
N PRO A 164 -1.65 -22.19 11.65
CA PRO A 164 -2.24 -21.56 10.46
C PRO A 164 -3.40 -20.61 10.76
N SER A 165 -4.24 -20.95 11.74
CA SER A 165 -5.36 -20.11 12.18
C SER A 165 -4.91 -18.77 12.77
N HIS A 166 -3.77 -18.76 13.51
CA HIS A 166 -3.20 -17.52 14.03
C HIS A 166 -2.66 -16.64 12.91
N VAL A 167 -1.96 -17.23 11.93
CA VAL A 167 -1.47 -16.51 10.74
C VAL A 167 -2.65 -15.87 9.99
N ALA A 168 -3.69 -16.66 9.69
CA ALA A 168 -4.88 -16.18 9.00
C ALA A 168 -5.57 -15.02 9.75
N MET A 169 -5.69 -15.12 11.06
CA MET A 169 -6.27 -14.07 11.90
C MET A 169 -5.44 -12.77 11.87
N HIS A 170 -4.11 -12.87 11.97
CA HIS A 170 -3.22 -11.73 11.87
C HIS A 170 -3.30 -11.05 10.50
N MET A 171 -3.31 -11.83 9.43
CA MET A 171 -3.49 -11.33 8.08
C MET A 171 -4.81 -10.59 7.91
N LYS A 172 -5.93 -11.10 8.45
CA LYS A 172 -7.25 -10.46 8.38
C LYS A 172 -7.28 -9.09 9.08
N ARG A 173 -6.46 -8.90 10.13
CA ARG A 173 -6.30 -7.61 10.83
C ARG A 173 -5.44 -6.60 10.06
N ALA A 174 -4.57 -7.08 9.17
CA ALA A 174 -3.69 -6.25 8.37
C ALA A 174 -4.22 -5.96 6.96
N ASN A 175 -5.17 -6.76 6.47
CA ASN A 175 -5.75 -6.66 5.12
C ASN A 175 -7.24 -6.35 5.22
N PRO A 176 -7.67 -5.14 4.86
CA PRO A 176 -9.07 -4.74 4.98
C PRO A 176 -9.98 -5.59 4.08
N ARG A 177 -11.19 -5.87 4.55
CA ARG A 177 -12.26 -6.48 3.75
C ARG A 177 -12.92 -5.45 2.86
N PHE A 178 -13.13 -4.25 3.39
CA PHE A 178 -13.70 -3.13 2.66
C PHE A 178 -12.62 -2.13 2.26
N VAL A 179 -12.65 -1.69 1.02
CA VAL A 179 -11.82 -0.60 0.48
C VAL A 179 -12.74 0.31 -0.31
N LEU A 180 -12.79 1.59 0.05
CA LEU A 180 -13.58 2.58 -0.67
C LEU A 180 -13.05 2.72 -2.11
N ARG A 181 -13.92 2.47 -3.08
CA ARG A 181 -13.61 2.53 -4.52
C ARG A 181 -14.43 3.63 -5.18
N ASN A 182 -13.94 4.16 -6.30
CA ASN A 182 -14.61 5.24 -7.03
C ASN A 182 -16.06 4.88 -7.40
N TRP A 183 -16.31 3.65 -7.88
CA TRP A 183 -17.66 3.22 -8.22
C TRP A 183 -18.64 3.27 -7.04
N ILE A 184 -18.16 3.08 -5.80
CA ILE A 184 -18.98 3.20 -4.58
C ILE A 184 -19.31 4.66 -4.32
N THR A 185 -18.35 5.56 -4.49
CA THR A 185 -18.59 7.00 -4.33
C THR A 185 -19.57 7.53 -5.38
N ASP A 186 -19.47 7.03 -6.61
CA ASP A 186 -20.38 7.37 -7.70
C ASP A 186 -21.81 6.87 -7.40
N LEU A 187 -21.94 5.62 -6.91
CA LEU A 187 -23.20 5.05 -6.49
C LEU A 187 -23.87 5.84 -5.35
N VAL A 188 -23.07 6.24 -4.35
CA VAL A 188 -23.55 7.09 -3.23
C VAL A 188 -24.04 8.45 -3.76
N ALA A 189 -23.25 9.08 -4.63
CA ALA A 189 -23.60 10.38 -5.21
C ALA A 189 -24.87 10.31 -6.04
N GLU A 190 -25.04 9.28 -6.86
CA GLU A 190 -26.25 9.07 -7.67
C GLU A 190 -27.50 8.86 -6.80
N GLN A 191 -27.40 8.04 -5.75
CA GLN A 191 -28.51 7.80 -4.83
C GLN A 191 -28.91 9.06 -4.07
N LEU A 192 -27.94 9.85 -3.61
CA LEU A 192 -28.23 11.13 -2.96
C LEU A 192 -28.91 12.13 -3.90
N ALA A 193 -28.42 12.22 -5.13
CA ALA A 193 -28.98 13.14 -6.14
C ALA A 193 -30.40 12.75 -6.57
N SER A 194 -30.70 11.45 -6.68
CA SER A 194 -31.99 10.96 -7.18
C SER A 194 -33.09 10.89 -6.12
N SER A 195 -32.75 10.51 -4.89
CA SER A 195 -33.74 10.19 -3.85
C SER A 195 -33.55 10.93 -2.53
N ASN A 196 -32.43 11.65 -2.36
CA ASN A 196 -32.00 12.25 -1.09
C ASN A 196 -31.94 11.23 0.08
N ASP A 197 -31.73 9.93 -0.23
CA ASP A 197 -31.62 8.85 0.77
C ASP A 197 -30.14 8.72 1.22
N THR A 198 -29.89 8.92 2.51
CA THR A 198 -28.55 8.90 3.11
C THR A 198 -28.12 7.52 3.58
N LYS A 199 -28.98 6.50 3.51
CA LYS A 199 -28.70 5.16 4.10
C LYS A 199 -27.43 4.52 3.54
N LEU A 200 -27.22 4.59 2.22
CA LEU A 200 -26.01 4.05 1.60
C LEU A 200 -24.76 4.83 2.04
N LEU A 201 -24.84 6.16 2.11
CA LEU A 201 -23.75 7.00 2.62
C LEU A 201 -23.37 6.64 4.06
N GLU A 202 -24.37 6.50 4.94
CA GLU A 202 -24.15 6.13 6.34
C GLU A 202 -23.53 4.74 6.46
N ARG A 203 -23.99 3.78 5.65
CA ARG A 203 -23.42 2.43 5.56
C ARG A 203 -21.97 2.47 5.10
N VAL A 204 -21.66 3.11 3.99
CA VAL A 204 -20.29 3.25 3.44
C VAL A 204 -19.38 3.94 4.47
N ARG A 205 -19.86 4.98 5.15
CA ARG A 205 -19.11 5.65 6.21
C ARG A 205 -18.80 4.69 7.38
N ALA A 206 -19.74 3.86 7.79
CA ALA A 206 -19.52 2.85 8.83
C ALA A 206 -18.48 1.81 8.39
N MET A 207 -18.53 1.34 7.13
CA MET A 207 -17.57 0.42 6.56
C MET A 207 -16.16 1.04 6.45
N CYS A 208 -16.05 2.32 6.13
CA CYS A 208 -14.78 3.05 6.16
C CYS A 208 -14.19 3.13 7.59
N ALA A 209 -15.03 3.25 8.61
CA ALA A 209 -14.60 3.32 10.00
C ALA A 209 -14.17 1.96 10.56
N ALA A 210 -14.66 0.86 10.01
CA ALA A 210 -14.36 -0.50 10.45
C ALA A 210 -13.99 -1.43 9.26
N PRO A 211 -12.95 -1.13 8.47
CA PRO A 211 -12.70 -1.78 7.18
C PRO A 211 -12.27 -3.25 7.27
N PHE A 212 -11.96 -3.73 8.46
CA PHE A 212 -11.46 -5.10 8.69
C PHE A 212 -12.56 -6.09 9.09
N GLU A 213 -13.79 -5.61 9.32
CA GLU A 213 -14.93 -6.46 9.65
C GLU A 213 -15.28 -7.44 8.52
N ALA A 214 -16.05 -8.48 8.84
CA ALA A 214 -16.33 -9.57 7.90
C ALA A 214 -17.20 -9.15 6.73
N TYR A 215 -18.25 -8.34 6.98
CA TYR A 215 -19.21 -7.86 5.97
C TYR A 215 -19.82 -9.00 5.12
N ASP A 216 -20.34 -10.04 5.80
CA ASP A 216 -20.86 -11.24 5.14
C ASP A 216 -22.35 -11.07 4.71
N ALA A 217 -23.06 -10.04 5.19
CA ALA A 217 -24.38 -9.73 4.70
C ALA A 217 -24.33 -9.40 3.20
N PRO A 218 -25.27 -9.95 2.37
CA PRO A 218 -25.20 -9.85 0.91
C PRO A 218 -24.96 -8.44 0.37
N ASP A 219 -25.67 -7.46 0.94
CA ASP A 219 -25.55 -6.06 0.53
C ASP A 219 -24.18 -5.45 0.91
N ASP A 220 -23.59 -5.83 2.06
CA ASP A 220 -22.27 -5.37 2.49
C ASP A 220 -21.18 -6.09 1.70
N ALA A 221 -21.35 -7.39 1.47
CA ALA A 221 -20.44 -8.19 0.67
C ALA A 221 -20.29 -7.64 -0.75
N SER A 222 -21.39 -7.19 -1.37
CA SER A 222 -21.36 -6.58 -2.71
C SER A 222 -20.51 -5.31 -2.77
N LEU A 223 -20.50 -4.49 -1.72
CA LEU A 223 -19.65 -3.29 -1.62
C LEU A 223 -18.17 -3.63 -1.40
N CYS A 224 -17.85 -4.87 -1.01
CA CYS A 224 -16.48 -5.35 -0.87
C CYS A 224 -15.89 -5.92 -2.17
N GLU A 225 -16.67 -6.06 -3.23
CA GLU A 225 -16.21 -6.61 -4.52
C GLU A 225 -15.39 -5.59 -5.31
N VAL A 226 -14.65 -6.08 -6.30
CA VAL A 226 -13.82 -5.22 -7.17
C VAL A 226 -14.70 -4.22 -7.94
N GLY A 227 -15.95 -4.60 -8.21
CA GLY A 227 -16.89 -3.83 -9.00
C GLY A 227 -16.56 -3.84 -10.49
N GLU A 228 -17.54 -3.50 -11.30
CA GLU A 228 -17.25 -3.15 -12.68
C GLU A 228 -16.62 -1.76 -12.68
N LEU A 229 -15.41 -1.63 -13.23
CA LEU A 229 -14.84 -0.33 -13.54
C LEU A 229 -15.80 0.34 -14.54
N LEU A 230 -16.72 1.15 -14.03
CA LEU A 230 -17.39 2.13 -14.88
C LEU A 230 -16.26 2.93 -15.52
N GLN A 231 -16.29 3.07 -16.83
CA GLN A 231 -15.29 3.78 -17.62
C GLN A 231 -15.29 5.27 -17.23
N SER A 232 -14.83 5.60 -16.05
CA SER A 232 -14.47 6.98 -15.72
C SER A 232 -13.04 7.19 -16.21
N ASN A 233 -12.87 8.06 -17.19
CA ASN A 233 -11.58 8.53 -17.70
C ASN A 233 -10.78 9.32 -16.65
N THR A 234 -11.09 9.19 -15.38
CA THR A 234 -10.36 9.79 -14.27
C THR A 234 -9.36 8.79 -13.73
N PRO A 235 -8.05 9.11 -13.71
CA PRO A 235 -7.05 8.26 -13.11
C PRO A 235 -7.38 8.08 -11.62
N SER A 236 -7.63 6.84 -11.22
CA SER A 236 -7.90 6.49 -9.82
C SER A 236 -6.60 6.62 -9.02
N CYS A 237 -6.63 7.38 -7.94
CA CYS A 237 -5.51 7.48 -6.99
C CYS A 237 -5.29 6.19 -6.17
N SER A 238 -5.95 5.10 -6.50
CA SER A 238 -5.95 3.82 -5.76
C SER A 238 -5.26 2.67 -6.48
N SER A 239 -4.42 2.96 -7.47
CA SER A 239 -3.55 1.97 -8.12
C SER A 239 -2.13 1.99 -7.56
#